data_6b091542537f11fb85d4b3b4af032379
#
_entry.id   6b091542537f11fb85d4b3b4af032379
#
_cell.length_a   1.000
_cell.length_b   1.000
_cell.length_c   1.000
_cell.angle_alpha   90.00
_cell.angle_beta   90.00
_cell.angle_gamma   90.00
#
_symmetry.space_group_name_H-M   'P 1'
#
loop_
_entity.id
_entity.type
_entity.pdbx_description
1 polymer ?
#
loop_
_entity_poly.entity_id
_entity_poly.type
_entity_poly.pdbx_seq_one_letter_code
_entity_poly.pdbx_strand_id
1 'polypeptide(L)'
;MSELLTPDDFSPHVNKVFRVRDGRHGLLLTAVEQRRLEPWETEMALREPFNLIFRGPPDDLLPQGLYTLDVEGGPAFELYIIPIHTPARDRQNYQSAFN
;
A
#
# COMPACT_ATOMS: atom_id res chain seq x y z
N MET A 1 -2.02 -21.03 6.31
CA MET A 1 -3.21 -20.52 5.60
C MET A 1 -3.18 -19.01 5.62
N SER A 2 -3.28 -18.40 4.47
CA SER A 2 -3.25 -16.95 4.39
C SER A 2 -4.64 -16.37 4.63
N GLU A 3 -4.69 -15.28 5.39
CA GLU A 3 -5.91 -14.53 5.62
C GLU A 3 -5.99 -13.39 4.63
N LEU A 4 -7.21 -12.98 4.30
CA LEU A 4 -7.41 -11.80 3.47
C LEU A 4 -7.02 -10.56 4.28
N LEU A 5 -6.17 -9.75 3.69
CA LEU A 5 -5.81 -8.48 4.29
C LEU A 5 -6.98 -7.50 4.16
N THR A 6 -7.17 -6.70 5.19
CA THR A 6 -8.25 -5.71 5.26
C THR A 6 -7.66 -4.33 5.54
N PRO A 7 -8.45 -3.25 5.33
CA PRO A 7 -7.98 -1.91 5.69
C PRO A 7 -7.52 -1.82 7.16
N ASP A 8 -8.16 -2.57 8.06
CA ASP A 8 -7.81 -2.54 9.47
C ASP A 8 -6.43 -3.11 9.75
N ASP A 9 -5.88 -3.93 8.85
CA ASP A 9 -4.51 -4.43 8.99
C ASP A 9 -3.48 -3.32 8.77
N PHE A 10 -3.86 -2.25 8.06
CA PHE A 10 -2.95 -1.18 7.69
C PHE A 10 -3.21 0.13 8.41
N SER A 11 -4.45 0.38 8.84
CA SER A 11 -4.80 1.65 9.49
C SER A 11 -3.91 2.00 10.68
N PRO A 12 -3.51 1.04 11.54
CA PRO A 12 -2.59 1.35 12.64
C PRO A 12 -1.20 1.79 12.19
N HIS A 13 -0.87 1.57 10.93
CA HIS A 13 0.47 1.83 10.39
C HIS A 13 0.54 3.06 9.51
N VAL A 14 -0.55 3.84 9.41
CA VAL A 14 -0.54 5.12 8.70
C VAL A 14 0.49 6.04 9.35
N ASN A 15 1.28 6.72 8.52
CA ASN A 15 2.40 7.58 8.93
C ASN A 15 3.63 6.81 9.40
N LYS A 16 3.68 5.51 9.14
CA LYS A 16 4.87 4.69 9.42
C LYS A 16 5.58 4.35 8.12
N VAL A 17 6.88 4.14 8.21
CA VAL A 17 7.71 3.77 7.06
C VAL A 17 7.65 2.26 6.88
N PHE A 18 7.38 1.85 5.65
CA PHE A 18 7.43 0.47 5.21
C PHE A 18 8.73 0.29 4.42
N ARG A 19 9.65 -0.51 4.94
CA ARG A 19 10.96 -0.70 4.31
C ARG A 19 10.95 -1.93 3.41
N VAL A 20 11.40 -1.75 2.18
CA VAL A 20 11.55 -2.86 1.24
C VAL A 20 12.66 -3.77 1.75
N ARG A 21 12.32 -5.04 1.99
CA ARG A 21 13.28 -6.04 2.46
C ARG A 21 14.33 -6.29 1.40
N ASP A 22 15.59 -6.34 1.81
CA ASP A 22 16.74 -6.53 0.93
C ASP A 22 16.93 -5.39 -0.07
N GLY A 23 16.30 -4.24 0.18
CA GLY A 23 16.44 -3.04 -0.63
C GLY A 23 16.71 -1.82 0.21
N ARG A 24 16.91 -0.69 -0.47
CA ARG A 24 17.18 0.59 0.22
C ARG A 24 15.94 1.47 0.37
N HIS A 25 14.85 1.13 -0.32
CA HIS A 25 13.68 1.99 -0.35
C HIS A 25 12.88 1.89 0.94
N GLY A 26 12.41 3.04 1.41
CA GLY A 26 11.43 3.14 2.48
C GLY A 26 10.27 3.97 1.99
N LEU A 27 9.05 3.44 2.13
CA LEU A 27 7.84 4.12 1.68
C LEU A 27 6.98 4.46 2.89
N LEU A 28 6.54 5.73 2.96
CA LEU A 28 5.67 6.18 4.03
C LEU A 28 4.22 5.90 3.65
N LEU A 29 3.51 5.14 4.48
CA LEU A 29 2.07 4.93 4.25
C LEU A 29 1.33 6.21 4.62
N THR A 30 0.73 6.87 3.65
CA THR A 30 0.05 8.15 3.86
C THR A 30 -1.46 8.02 4.00
N ALA A 31 -2.05 7.01 3.36
CA ALA A 31 -3.51 6.86 3.38
C ALA A 31 -3.92 5.43 3.11
N VAL A 32 -5.04 5.05 3.71
CA VAL A 32 -5.77 3.82 3.39
C VAL A 32 -7.11 4.28 2.82
N GLU A 33 -7.32 4.05 1.53
CA GLU A 33 -8.53 4.50 0.83
C GLU A 33 -9.46 3.33 0.59
N GLN A 34 -10.67 3.40 1.11
CA GLN A 34 -11.68 2.37 0.93
C GLN A 34 -12.67 2.80 -0.14
N ARG A 35 -13.05 1.86 -1.01
CA ARG A 35 -14.13 2.07 -1.95
C ARG A 35 -15.37 1.38 -1.41
N ARG A 36 -16.46 2.13 -1.24
CA ARG A 36 -17.74 1.54 -0.83
C ARG A 36 -18.32 0.77 -2.00
N LEU A 37 -18.72 -0.47 -1.73
CA LEU A 37 -19.36 -1.31 -2.73
C LEU A 37 -20.84 -0.93 -2.90
N GLU A 38 -21.31 -0.98 -4.14
CA GLU A 38 -22.74 -0.91 -4.41
C GLU A 38 -23.41 -2.21 -3.95
N PRO A 39 -24.72 -2.18 -3.62
CA PRO A 39 -25.40 -3.38 -3.12
C PRO A 39 -25.25 -4.61 -4.01
N TRP A 40 -25.23 -4.41 -5.34
CA TRP A 40 -25.10 -5.53 -6.27
C TRP A 40 -23.69 -6.10 -6.32
N GLU A 41 -22.68 -5.32 -5.87
CA GLU A 41 -21.29 -5.78 -5.83
C GLU A 41 -21.00 -6.63 -4.58
N THR A 42 -21.73 -6.39 -3.48
CA THR A 42 -21.41 -7.04 -2.21
C THR A 42 -21.61 -8.55 -2.25
N GLU A 43 -22.50 -9.02 -3.12
CA GLU A 43 -22.74 -10.46 -3.25
C GLU A 43 -21.57 -11.19 -3.90
N MET A 44 -20.75 -10.50 -4.66
CA MET A 44 -19.67 -11.10 -5.44
C MET A 44 -18.29 -10.86 -4.84
N ALA A 45 -18.16 -9.88 -3.96
CA ALA A 45 -16.86 -9.51 -3.40
C ALA A 45 -16.62 -10.17 -2.05
N LEU A 46 -15.40 -10.69 -1.82
CA LEU A 46 -15.01 -11.24 -0.53
C LEU A 46 -14.77 -10.15 0.50
N ARG A 47 -14.49 -8.94 0.05
CA ARG A 47 -14.24 -7.76 0.90
C ARG A 47 -14.46 -6.51 0.06
N GLU A 48 -14.60 -5.37 0.74
CA GLU A 48 -14.63 -4.10 0.05
C GLU A 48 -13.23 -3.79 -0.49
N PRO A 49 -13.11 -3.35 -1.74
CA PRO A 49 -11.81 -2.95 -2.29
C PRO A 49 -11.21 -1.77 -1.53
N PHE A 50 -9.90 -1.75 -1.43
CA PHE A 50 -9.20 -0.62 -0.84
C PHE A 50 -7.83 -0.45 -1.48
N ASN A 51 -7.26 0.74 -1.32
CA ASN A 51 -5.94 1.07 -1.81
C ASN A 51 -5.08 1.60 -0.69
N LEU A 52 -3.81 1.26 -0.73
CA LEU A 52 -2.81 1.87 0.13
C LEU A 52 -2.05 2.88 -0.70
N ILE A 53 -1.87 4.08 -0.17
CA ILE A 53 -1.11 5.14 -0.82
C ILE A 53 0.17 5.37 -0.03
N PHE A 54 1.28 5.30 -0.74
CA PHE A 54 2.61 5.47 -0.16
C PHE A 54 3.31 6.66 -0.78
N ARG A 55 4.29 7.20 -0.05
CA ARG A 55 5.14 8.28 -0.51
C ARG A 55 6.61 7.87 -0.37
N GLY A 56 7.38 8.10 -1.41
CA GLY A 56 8.82 7.87 -1.40
C GLY A 56 9.58 9.06 -1.95
N PRO A 57 10.91 8.97 -1.98
CA PRO A 57 11.75 10.06 -2.53
C PRO A 57 11.46 10.30 -4.00
N PRO A 58 11.55 11.57 -4.46
CA PRO A 58 11.21 11.90 -5.84
C PRO A 58 12.21 11.38 -6.88
N ASP A 59 13.46 11.22 -6.47
CA ASP A 59 14.54 10.89 -7.41
C ASP A 59 14.99 9.43 -7.35
N ASP A 60 14.24 8.59 -6.66
CA ASP A 60 14.63 7.19 -6.46
C ASP A 60 13.40 6.30 -6.62
N LEU A 61 13.00 6.10 -7.87
CA LEU A 61 11.81 5.34 -8.21
C LEU A 61 11.98 3.86 -7.88
N LEU A 62 11.05 3.32 -7.09
CA LEU A 62 10.93 1.88 -6.90
C LEU A 62 10.12 1.32 -8.07
N PRO A 63 10.67 0.42 -8.88
CA PRO A 63 9.92 -0.15 -9.99
C PRO A 63 8.69 -0.93 -9.52
N GLN A 64 7.68 -0.97 -10.37
CA GLN A 64 6.50 -1.79 -10.13
C GLN A 64 6.88 -3.24 -9.86
N GLY A 65 6.30 -3.84 -8.83
CA GLY A 65 6.57 -5.23 -8.51
C GLY A 65 6.02 -5.67 -7.17
N LEU A 66 6.17 -6.94 -6.89
CA LEU A 66 5.79 -7.54 -5.62
C LEU A 66 6.98 -7.48 -4.67
N TYR A 67 6.77 -6.84 -3.52
CA TYR A 67 7.83 -6.65 -2.52
C TYR A 67 7.37 -7.09 -1.16
N THR A 68 8.32 -7.55 -0.35
CA THR A 68 8.10 -7.72 1.08
C THR A 68 8.55 -6.44 1.77
N LEU A 69 7.65 -5.81 2.52
CA LEU A 69 7.93 -4.57 3.22
C LEU A 69 7.78 -4.79 4.72
N ASP A 70 8.78 -4.34 5.46
CA ASP A 70 8.79 -4.41 6.92
C ASP A 70 8.34 -3.08 7.51
N VAL A 71 7.29 -3.11 8.33
CA VAL A 71 6.84 -1.94 9.06
C VAL A 71 7.76 -1.74 10.24
N GLU A 72 8.29 -0.53 10.41
CA GLU A 72 9.18 -0.23 11.53
C GLU A 72 8.48 -0.51 12.87
N GLY A 73 9.07 -1.44 13.63
CA GLY A 73 8.51 -1.86 14.90
C GLY A 73 7.25 -2.70 14.81
N GLY A 74 6.94 -3.21 13.63
CA GLY A 74 5.71 -3.95 13.39
C GLY A 74 5.86 -5.14 12.47
N PRO A 75 4.76 -5.59 11.86
CA PRO A 75 4.76 -6.76 11.00
C PRO A 75 5.38 -6.49 9.64
N ALA A 76 5.50 -7.55 8.83
CA ALA A 76 5.88 -7.46 7.43
C ALA A 76 4.68 -7.81 6.57
N PHE A 77 4.61 -7.19 5.39
CA PHE A 77 3.56 -7.46 4.42
C PHE A 77 4.18 -7.69 3.05
N GLU A 78 3.58 -8.60 2.26
CA GLU A 78 3.92 -8.76 0.86
C GLU A 78 2.90 -7.98 0.05
N LEU A 79 3.36 -6.94 -0.65
CA LEU A 79 2.49 -5.99 -1.35
C LEU A 79 2.95 -5.79 -2.78
N TYR A 80 2.00 -5.69 -3.69
CA TYR A 80 2.28 -5.30 -5.07
C TYR A 80 2.25 -3.78 -5.16
N ILE A 81 3.41 -3.19 -5.43
CA ILE A 81 3.62 -1.74 -5.42
C ILE A 81 3.66 -1.21 -6.85
N ILE A 82 2.90 -0.17 -7.11
CA ILE A 82 2.82 0.47 -8.43
C ILE A 82 3.10 1.95 -8.26
N PRO A 83 4.12 2.49 -8.98
CA PRO A 83 4.30 3.95 -9.02
C PRO A 83 3.10 4.58 -9.72
N ILE A 84 2.61 5.69 -9.17
CA ILE A 84 1.49 6.40 -9.76
C ILE A 84 1.93 7.80 -10.17
N HIS A 85 1.21 8.38 -11.13
CA HIS A 85 1.50 9.73 -11.59
C HIS A 85 1.47 10.71 -10.42
N THR A 86 2.57 11.43 -10.25
CA THR A 86 2.74 12.34 -9.13
C THR A 86 3.19 13.69 -9.64
N PRO A 87 2.26 14.68 -9.73
CA PRO A 87 2.63 16.02 -10.21
C PRO A 87 3.58 16.75 -9.27
N ALA A 88 3.54 16.44 -7.98
CA ALA A 88 4.43 17.06 -7.00
C ALA A 88 5.88 16.66 -7.27
N ARG A 89 6.81 17.63 -7.12
CA ARG A 89 8.22 17.39 -7.41
C ARG A 89 9.03 16.96 -6.20
N ASP A 90 8.42 17.00 -5.02
CA ASP A 90 9.09 16.67 -3.76
C ASP A 90 8.87 15.23 -3.32
N ARG A 91 8.16 14.45 -4.12
CA ARG A 91 7.88 13.06 -3.77
C ARG A 91 7.48 12.25 -4.99
N GLN A 92 7.54 10.92 -4.83
CA GLN A 92 6.96 9.96 -5.75
C GLN A 92 5.92 9.16 -4.98
N ASN A 93 4.69 9.14 -5.44
CA ASN A 93 3.63 8.37 -4.81
C ASN A 93 3.54 6.97 -5.42
N TYR A 94 3.07 6.03 -4.60
CA TYR A 94 2.88 4.63 -4.99
C TYR A 94 1.52 4.16 -4.48
N GLN A 95 1.04 3.10 -5.09
CA GLN A 95 -0.24 2.50 -4.73
C GLN A 95 -0.09 1.00 -4.62
N SER A 96 -0.81 0.42 -3.65
CA SER A 96 -1.04 -1.02 -3.60
C SER A 96 -2.54 -1.25 -3.55
N ALA A 97 -3.08 -1.90 -4.57
CA ALA A 97 -4.53 -2.08 -4.71
C ALA A 97 -4.94 -3.47 -4.23
N PHE A 98 -6.04 -3.50 -3.49
CA PHE A 98 -6.66 -4.74 -3.01
C PHE A 98 -8.11 -4.78 -3.49
N ASN A 99 -8.43 -5.82 -4.22
CA ASN A 99 -9.78 -6.00 -4.79
C ASN A 99 -10.56 -7.11 -4.10
#